data_8775ecaa80c1ccd709b40f1e77cf62bb
#
_entry.id   8775ecaa80c1ccd709b40f1e77cf62bb
#
_cell.length_a   1.000
_cell.length_b   1.000
_cell.length_c   1.000
_cell.angle_alpha   90.00
_cell.angle_beta   90.00
_cell.angle_gamma   90.00
#
_symmetry.space_group_name_H-M   'P 1'
#
loop_
_entity.id
_entity.type
_entity.pdbx_description
1 polymer ?
#
loop_
_entity_poly.entity_id
_entity_poly.type
_entity_poly.pdbx_seq_one_letter_code
_entity_poly.pdbx_strand_id
1 'polypeptide(L)'
;MELRINQQTYQVEADADTPLLWVIRDDLGLTGTKYGCGLAQCGACSVLVDGNVVRACVTPVAGVVGREVTTIEAIEADAVGKRVVAAWIEHQVAQCGYCQSGQVMAATALLKHIPKPSDAQIDAAMVNLCRCGTYNAIHAAVHDLAQGEQA
;
A
#
# COMPACT_ATOMS: atom_id res chain seq x y z
N MET A 1 -3.34 23.05 4.96
CA MET A 1 -3.20 22.61 3.55
C MET A 1 -4.32 21.67 3.17
N GLU A 2 -4.65 21.64 1.90
CA GLU A 2 -5.69 20.73 1.38
C GLU A 2 -5.07 19.46 0.83
N LEU A 3 -5.58 18.32 1.27
CA LEU A 3 -5.14 16.98 0.83
C LEU A 3 -6.32 16.20 0.25
N ARG A 4 -6.06 15.45 -0.82
CA ARG A 4 -7.03 14.50 -1.38
C ARG A 4 -6.61 13.09 -0.98
N ILE A 5 -7.40 12.46 -0.12
CA ILE A 5 -7.10 11.12 0.39
C ILE A 5 -8.37 10.27 0.26
N ASN A 6 -8.26 9.15 -0.44
CA ASN A 6 -9.39 8.23 -0.69
C ASN A 6 -10.58 8.94 -1.35
N GLN A 7 -10.29 9.81 -2.33
CA GLN A 7 -11.28 10.60 -3.07
C GLN A 7 -12.05 11.63 -2.22
N GLN A 8 -11.57 11.87 -1.00
CA GLN A 8 -12.12 12.90 -0.11
C GLN A 8 -11.10 14.02 0.09
N THR A 9 -11.61 15.23 0.27
CA THR A 9 -10.78 16.40 0.52
C THR A 9 -10.76 16.69 2.02
N TYR A 10 -9.55 16.84 2.56
CA TYR A 10 -9.30 17.15 3.96
C TYR A 10 -8.52 18.45 4.08
N GLN A 11 -8.91 19.28 5.07
CA GLN A 11 -8.10 20.42 5.49
C GLN A 11 -7.26 20.00 6.68
N VAL A 12 -5.94 20.09 6.54
CA VAL A 12 -4.98 19.63 7.55
C VAL A 12 -4.10 20.79 7.98
N GLU A 13 -3.92 20.92 9.29
CA GLU A 13 -2.97 21.86 9.90
C GLU A 13 -1.73 21.08 10.34
N ALA A 14 -0.76 20.98 9.45
CA ALA A 14 0.50 20.29 9.71
C ALA A 14 1.65 21.11 9.09
N ASP A 15 2.83 21.00 9.68
CA ASP A 15 4.03 21.56 9.07
C ASP A 15 4.33 20.88 7.74
N ALA A 16 4.87 21.62 6.78
CA ALA A 16 5.08 21.16 5.41
C ALA A 16 5.95 19.89 5.32
N ASP A 17 6.87 19.71 6.25
CA ASP A 17 7.80 18.57 6.34
C ASP A 17 7.30 17.42 7.22
N THR A 18 6.11 17.55 7.82
CA THR A 18 5.50 16.45 8.58
C THR A 18 5.37 15.22 7.70
N PRO A 19 5.85 14.03 8.14
CA PRO A 19 5.67 12.81 7.37
C PRO A 19 4.19 12.50 7.13
N LEU A 20 3.85 12.20 5.89
CA LEU A 20 2.48 11.86 5.48
C LEU A 20 1.85 10.77 6.37
N LEU A 21 2.66 9.83 6.83
CA LEU A 21 2.21 8.74 7.71
C LEU A 21 1.48 9.26 8.96
N TRP A 22 2.02 10.28 9.61
CA TRP A 22 1.42 10.81 10.84
C TRP A 22 0.15 11.61 10.56
N VAL A 23 0.13 12.37 9.48
CA VAL A 23 -1.10 13.05 9.04
C VAL A 23 -2.22 12.04 8.78
N ILE A 24 -1.92 10.95 8.07
CA ILE A 24 -2.90 9.89 7.80
C ILE A 24 -3.40 9.26 9.09
N ARG A 25 -2.50 8.92 10.01
CA ARG A 25 -2.85 8.18 11.22
C ARG A 25 -3.43 9.05 12.33
N ASP A 26 -2.77 10.18 12.60
CA ASP A 26 -3.06 10.97 13.81
C ASP A 26 -4.09 12.06 13.53
N ASP A 27 -3.97 12.77 12.41
CA ASP A 27 -4.92 13.84 12.08
C ASP A 27 -6.22 13.30 11.46
N LEU A 28 -6.11 12.30 10.58
CA LEU A 28 -7.28 11.74 9.87
C LEU A 28 -7.83 10.45 10.47
N GLY A 29 -7.13 9.85 11.43
CA GLY A 29 -7.57 8.61 12.08
C GLY A 29 -7.56 7.36 11.18
N LEU A 30 -6.88 7.42 10.02
CA LEU A 30 -6.78 6.29 9.10
C LEU A 30 -5.61 5.38 9.53
N THR A 31 -5.86 4.47 10.43
CA THR A 31 -4.83 3.70 11.15
C THR A 31 -4.37 2.44 10.44
N GLY A 32 -4.93 2.11 9.28
CA GLY A 32 -4.55 0.93 8.49
C GLY A 32 -3.13 0.99 7.93
N THR A 33 -2.64 2.17 7.61
CA THR A 33 -1.24 2.40 7.23
C THR A 33 -0.36 2.37 8.48
N LYS A 34 0.72 1.57 8.49
CA LYS A 34 1.48 1.25 9.69
C LYS A 34 2.87 1.88 9.71
N TYR A 35 3.36 2.18 10.92
CA TYR A 35 4.74 2.53 11.16
C TYR A 35 5.58 1.27 11.41
N GLY A 36 6.76 1.21 10.81
CA GLY A 36 7.72 0.14 11.08
C GLY A 36 9.13 0.70 11.29
N CYS A 37 9.93 0.90 10.20
CA CYS A 37 11.31 1.36 10.28
C CYS A 37 11.49 2.88 10.36
N GLY A 38 10.57 3.67 9.80
CA GLY A 38 10.73 5.12 9.65
C GLY A 38 11.81 5.56 8.65
N LEU A 39 12.37 4.64 7.86
CA LEU A 39 13.52 4.83 6.97
C LEU A 39 13.24 4.37 5.53
N ALA A 40 11.99 4.24 5.15
CA ALA A 40 11.55 3.78 3.83
C ALA A 40 12.00 2.35 3.46
N GLN A 41 12.38 1.51 4.42
CA GLN A 41 12.91 0.17 4.16
C GLN A 41 11.86 -0.94 4.27
N CYS A 42 11.04 -0.95 5.35
CA CYS A 42 10.17 -2.08 5.62
C CYS A 42 8.88 -2.12 4.76
N GLY A 43 8.40 -0.98 4.31
CA GLY A 43 7.19 -0.88 3.49
C GLY A 43 5.86 -0.94 4.24
N ALA A 44 5.84 -1.07 5.56
CA ALA A 44 4.59 -1.10 6.34
C ALA A 44 3.73 0.16 6.16
N CYS A 45 4.35 1.27 5.81
CA CYS A 45 3.72 2.58 5.58
C CYS A 45 3.34 2.82 4.11
N SER A 46 3.36 1.82 3.25
CA SER A 46 3.07 2.00 1.82
C SER A 46 1.66 2.53 1.60
N VAL A 47 1.58 3.59 0.81
CA VAL A 47 0.34 4.16 0.25
C VAL A 47 0.52 4.34 -1.24
N LEU A 48 -0.56 4.61 -1.97
CA LEU A 48 -0.46 4.99 -3.39
C LEU A 48 -0.60 6.52 -3.50
N VAL A 49 0.28 7.13 -4.26
CA VAL A 49 0.18 8.54 -4.66
C VAL A 49 0.10 8.56 -6.18
N ASP A 50 -1.04 8.99 -6.72
CA ASP A 50 -1.36 8.90 -8.15
C ASP A 50 -1.10 7.49 -8.71
N GLY A 51 -1.42 6.45 -7.95
CA GLY A 51 -1.26 5.05 -8.34
C GLY A 51 0.13 4.45 -8.13
N ASN A 52 1.11 5.23 -7.67
CA ASN A 52 2.47 4.76 -7.42
C ASN A 52 2.71 4.52 -5.93
N VAL A 53 3.41 3.43 -5.60
CA VAL A 53 3.78 3.12 -4.22
C VAL A 53 4.73 4.18 -3.66
N VAL A 54 4.39 4.70 -2.50
CA VAL A 54 5.19 5.70 -1.77
C VAL A 54 5.32 5.25 -0.32
N ARG A 55 6.47 5.51 0.28
CA ARG A 55 6.75 5.28 1.72
C ARG A 55 6.33 6.50 2.52
N ALA A 56 5.16 6.44 3.14
CA ALA A 56 4.56 7.58 3.85
C ALA A 56 5.40 8.07 5.05
N CYS A 57 6.24 7.20 5.63
CA CYS A 57 7.08 7.57 6.78
C CYS A 57 8.20 8.57 6.46
N VAL A 58 8.57 8.72 5.18
CA VAL A 58 9.62 9.65 4.74
C VAL A 58 9.12 10.65 3.70
N THR A 59 7.85 10.63 3.38
CA THR A 59 7.26 11.55 2.41
C THR A 59 6.70 12.76 3.13
N PRO A 60 7.25 13.99 2.91
CA PRO A 60 6.68 15.20 3.48
C PRO A 60 5.24 15.41 2.98
N VAL A 61 4.35 15.84 3.86
CA VAL A 61 2.95 16.05 3.50
C VAL A 61 2.79 17.09 2.39
N ALA A 62 3.64 18.10 2.35
CA ALA A 62 3.63 19.10 1.28
C ALA A 62 3.89 18.48 -0.11
N GLY A 63 4.60 17.37 -0.18
CA GLY A 63 4.90 16.66 -1.43
C GLY A 63 3.71 15.97 -2.08
N VAL A 64 2.58 15.85 -1.38
CA VAL A 64 1.37 15.21 -1.90
C VAL A 64 0.19 16.18 -2.08
N VAL A 65 0.40 17.47 -1.82
CA VAL A 65 -0.61 18.49 -2.09
C VAL A 65 -0.94 18.50 -3.59
N GLY A 66 -2.23 18.48 -3.91
CA GLY A 66 -2.71 18.43 -5.30
C GLY A 66 -2.63 17.05 -5.95
N ARG A 67 -2.24 16.02 -5.21
CA ARG A 67 -2.16 14.63 -5.70
C ARG A 67 -3.19 13.76 -4.98
N GLU A 68 -3.59 12.67 -5.62
CA GLU A 68 -4.51 11.70 -5.02
C GLU A 68 -3.74 10.66 -4.21
N VAL A 69 -4.04 10.58 -2.93
CA VAL A 69 -3.47 9.56 -2.03
C VAL A 69 -4.51 8.47 -1.79
N THR A 70 -4.13 7.22 -1.97
CA THR A 70 -4.98 6.06 -1.64
C THR A 70 -4.34 5.27 -0.52
N THR A 71 -5.11 5.02 0.54
CA THR A 71 -4.70 4.18 1.67
C THR A 71 -5.40 2.83 1.64
N ILE A 72 -4.98 1.92 2.52
CA ILE A 72 -5.56 0.57 2.60
C ILE A 72 -7.07 0.60 2.87
N GLU A 73 -7.57 1.61 3.56
CA GLU A 73 -8.99 1.75 3.89
C GLU A 73 -9.89 1.83 2.64
N ALA A 74 -9.36 2.33 1.52
CA ALA A 74 -10.12 2.47 0.28
C ALA A 74 -9.71 1.49 -0.82
N ILE A 75 -8.80 0.56 -0.54
CA ILE A 75 -8.20 -0.26 -1.60
C ILE A 75 -9.21 -1.18 -2.30
N GLU A 76 -10.25 -1.61 -1.61
CA GLU A 76 -11.28 -2.49 -2.19
C GLU A 76 -12.27 -1.75 -3.10
N ALA A 77 -12.24 -0.41 -3.12
CA ALA A 77 -12.95 0.37 -4.13
C ALA A 77 -12.29 0.28 -5.52
N ASP A 78 -11.01 -0.09 -5.57
CA ASP A 78 -10.27 -0.38 -6.79
C ASP A 78 -10.46 -1.86 -7.17
N ALA A 79 -10.81 -2.13 -8.44
CA ALA A 79 -11.06 -3.50 -8.90
C ALA A 79 -9.84 -4.42 -8.74
N VAL A 80 -8.63 -3.91 -8.98
CA VAL A 80 -7.39 -4.68 -8.77
C VAL A 80 -7.14 -4.88 -7.28
N GLY A 81 -7.28 -3.83 -6.47
CA GLY A 81 -7.12 -3.91 -5.01
C GLY A 81 -8.08 -4.91 -4.38
N LYS A 82 -9.33 -4.94 -4.83
CA LYS A 82 -10.32 -5.92 -4.37
C LYS A 82 -9.89 -7.35 -4.66
N ARG A 83 -9.35 -7.62 -5.86
CA ARG A 83 -8.84 -8.95 -6.21
C ARG A 83 -7.61 -9.33 -5.38
N VAL A 84 -6.73 -8.37 -5.12
CA VAL A 84 -5.56 -8.60 -4.25
C VAL A 84 -6.01 -9.00 -2.85
N VAL A 85 -6.92 -8.27 -2.24
CA VAL A 85 -7.46 -8.61 -0.91
C VAL A 85 -8.09 -10.01 -0.91
N ALA A 86 -8.88 -10.34 -1.93
CA ALA A 86 -9.48 -11.67 -2.05
C ALA A 86 -8.41 -12.78 -2.13
N ALA A 87 -7.34 -12.58 -2.89
CA ALA A 87 -6.24 -13.53 -2.97
C ALA A 87 -5.49 -13.68 -1.64
N TRP A 88 -5.30 -12.58 -0.89
CA TRP A 88 -4.72 -12.63 0.45
C TRP A 88 -5.53 -13.48 1.41
N ILE A 89 -6.86 -13.41 1.32
CA ILE A 89 -7.77 -14.24 2.11
C ILE A 89 -7.68 -15.70 1.67
N GLU A 90 -7.76 -15.96 0.37
CA GLU A 90 -7.73 -17.32 -0.19
C GLU A 90 -6.43 -18.06 0.15
N HIS A 91 -5.30 -17.39 0.01
CA HIS A 91 -3.98 -17.93 0.33
C HIS A 91 -3.63 -17.88 1.81
N GLN A 92 -4.49 -17.33 2.65
CA GLN A 92 -4.25 -17.17 4.10
C GLN A 92 -2.88 -16.55 4.39
N VAL A 93 -2.57 -15.46 3.70
CA VAL A 93 -1.23 -14.85 3.70
C VAL A 93 -0.84 -14.32 5.07
N ALA A 94 -1.76 -13.66 5.78
CA ALA A 94 -1.44 -12.98 7.02
C ALA A 94 -1.16 -13.93 8.19
N GLN A 95 -0.15 -13.62 9.00
CA GLN A 95 0.02 -14.17 10.35
C GLN A 95 -0.32 -13.09 11.38
N CYS A 96 0.63 -12.26 11.83
CA CYS A 96 0.28 -11.16 12.75
C CYS A 96 -0.55 -10.06 12.06
N GLY A 97 -0.46 -9.93 10.76
CA GLY A 97 -1.20 -8.97 9.95
C GLY A 97 -0.59 -7.57 9.87
N TYR A 98 0.45 -7.26 10.64
CA TYR A 98 0.94 -5.89 10.78
C TYR A 98 1.49 -5.30 9.46
N CYS A 99 2.23 -6.07 8.68
CA CYS A 99 2.80 -5.62 7.41
C CYS A 99 1.84 -5.73 6.22
N GLN A 100 0.66 -6.32 6.39
CA GLN A 100 -0.14 -6.75 5.26
C GLN A 100 -0.80 -5.59 4.52
N SER A 101 -1.17 -4.50 5.20
CA SER A 101 -1.66 -3.31 4.50
C SER A 101 -0.65 -2.80 3.48
N GLY A 102 0.61 -2.67 3.87
CA GLY A 102 1.70 -2.27 2.96
C GLY A 102 1.94 -3.28 1.84
N GLN A 103 1.87 -4.58 2.15
CA GLN A 103 2.02 -5.66 1.15
C GLN A 103 0.91 -5.60 0.09
N VAL A 104 -0.33 -5.43 0.51
CA VAL A 104 -1.49 -5.30 -0.38
C VAL A 104 -1.37 -4.06 -1.28
N MET A 105 -0.94 -2.93 -0.72
CA MET A 105 -0.73 -1.70 -1.49
C MET A 105 0.34 -1.90 -2.58
N ALA A 106 1.47 -2.54 -2.22
CA ALA A 106 2.54 -2.83 -3.17
C ALA A 106 2.10 -3.78 -4.29
N ALA A 107 1.38 -4.85 -3.94
CA ALA A 107 0.86 -5.80 -4.92
C ALA A 107 -0.17 -5.17 -5.86
N THR A 108 -1.05 -4.33 -5.32
CA THR A 108 -2.05 -3.61 -6.12
C THR A 108 -1.38 -2.70 -7.15
N ALA A 109 -0.38 -1.92 -6.74
CA ALA A 109 0.37 -1.06 -7.65
C ALA A 109 1.08 -1.87 -8.74
N LEU A 110 1.74 -2.97 -8.37
CA LEU A 110 2.40 -3.85 -9.33
C LEU A 110 1.43 -4.34 -10.41
N LEU A 111 0.29 -4.90 -10.01
CA LEU A 111 -0.68 -5.48 -10.93
C LEU A 111 -1.41 -4.43 -11.78
N LYS A 112 -1.51 -3.20 -11.30
CA LYS A 112 -2.05 -2.09 -12.10
C LYS A 112 -1.06 -1.63 -13.17
N HIS A 113 0.23 -1.64 -12.89
CA HIS A 113 1.27 -1.24 -13.84
C HIS A 113 1.66 -2.39 -14.78
N ILE A 114 1.74 -3.61 -14.25
CA ILE A 114 2.09 -4.83 -14.98
C ILE A 114 1.06 -5.90 -14.65
N PRO A 115 -0.03 -6.04 -15.45
CA PRO A 115 -1.13 -6.96 -15.12
C PRO A 115 -0.73 -8.45 -15.04
N LYS A 116 0.32 -8.82 -15.77
CA LYS A 116 0.87 -10.20 -15.77
C LYS A 116 2.37 -10.15 -15.51
N PRO A 117 2.80 -9.81 -14.28
CA PRO A 117 4.20 -9.74 -13.97
C PRO A 117 4.85 -11.13 -14.01
N SER A 118 6.10 -11.18 -14.46
CA SER A 118 6.94 -12.37 -14.31
C SER A 118 7.35 -12.53 -12.84
N ASP A 119 7.82 -13.73 -12.47
CA ASP A 119 8.32 -13.97 -11.12
C ASP A 119 9.45 -13.00 -10.75
N ALA A 120 10.34 -12.68 -11.68
CA ALA A 120 11.39 -11.69 -11.45
C ALA A 120 10.83 -10.27 -11.18
N GLN A 121 9.76 -9.89 -11.86
CA GLN A 121 9.09 -8.60 -11.62
C GLN A 121 8.34 -8.59 -10.28
N ILE A 122 7.75 -9.71 -9.89
CA ILE A 122 7.14 -9.88 -8.57
C ILE A 122 8.20 -9.71 -7.48
N ASP A 123 9.32 -10.41 -7.59
CA ASP A 123 10.42 -10.34 -6.62
C ASP A 123 10.99 -8.92 -6.51
N ALA A 124 11.13 -8.21 -7.64
CA ALA A 124 11.64 -6.85 -7.66
C ALA A 124 10.68 -5.83 -7.02
N ALA A 125 9.37 -6.05 -7.12
CA ALA A 125 8.34 -5.14 -6.61
C ALA A 125 7.94 -5.44 -5.16
N MET A 126 7.89 -6.72 -4.78
CA MET A 126 7.43 -7.17 -3.47
C MET A 126 8.59 -7.22 -2.46
N VAL A 127 9.15 -6.04 -2.18
CA VAL A 127 10.32 -5.86 -1.29
C VAL A 127 9.94 -5.51 0.15
N ASN A 128 8.66 -5.45 0.47
CA ASN A 128 8.18 -5.17 1.81
C ASN A 128 8.58 -6.28 2.77
N LEU A 129 8.94 -5.92 4.00
CA LEU A 129 9.39 -6.88 5.01
C LEU A 129 8.21 -7.49 5.79
N CYS A 130 8.31 -8.77 6.10
CA CYS A 130 7.39 -9.49 6.97
C CYS A 130 8.15 -10.21 8.07
N ARG A 131 7.94 -9.83 9.33
CA ARG A 131 8.64 -10.45 10.46
C ARG A 131 8.20 -11.90 10.71
N CYS A 132 6.96 -12.23 10.32
CA CYS A 132 6.44 -13.60 10.38
C CYS A 132 6.95 -14.47 9.22
N GLY A 133 7.56 -13.87 8.20
CA GLY A 133 8.14 -14.60 7.07
C GLY A 133 7.12 -15.18 6.09
N THR A 134 5.97 -14.52 5.87
CA THR A 134 4.92 -15.03 4.97
C THR A 134 5.22 -14.82 3.49
N TYR A 135 6.47 -14.66 3.11
CA TYR A 135 6.89 -14.32 1.75
C TYR A 135 6.44 -15.34 0.70
N ASN A 136 6.47 -16.63 1.02
CA ASN A 136 6.04 -17.67 0.07
C ASN A 136 4.54 -17.55 -0.24
N ALA A 137 3.73 -17.28 0.77
CA ALA A 137 2.28 -17.08 0.57
C ALA A 137 1.99 -15.79 -0.20
N ILE A 138 2.72 -14.70 0.10
CA ILE A 138 2.63 -13.43 -0.64
C ILE A 138 2.95 -13.66 -2.12
N HIS A 139 4.09 -14.31 -2.41
CA HIS A 139 4.52 -14.59 -3.78
C HIS A 139 3.49 -15.46 -4.51
N ALA A 140 2.99 -16.52 -3.87
CA ALA A 140 1.98 -17.40 -4.45
C ALA A 140 0.69 -16.63 -4.79
N ALA A 141 0.22 -15.78 -3.89
CA ALA A 141 -0.97 -14.96 -4.13
C ALA A 141 -0.81 -14.03 -5.32
N VAL A 142 0.32 -13.33 -5.42
CA VAL A 142 0.60 -12.41 -6.54
C VAL A 142 0.80 -13.19 -7.84
N HIS A 143 1.50 -14.33 -7.79
CA HIS A 143 1.69 -15.20 -8.95
C HIS A 143 0.35 -15.68 -9.51
N ASP A 144 -0.55 -16.16 -8.68
CA ASP A 144 -1.87 -16.61 -9.10
C ASP A 144 -2.70 -15.47 -9.71
N LEU A 145 -2.64 -14.27 -9.13
CA LEU A 145 -3.29 -13.08 -9.69
C LEU A 145 -2.71 -12.73 -11.08
N ALA A 146 -1.42 -12.92 -11.27
CA ALA A 146 -0.75 -12.68 -12.55
C ALA A 146 -1.12 -13.71 -13.63
N GLN A 147 -1.45 -14.94 -13.23
CA GLN A 147 -1.86 -16.03 -14.14
C GLN A 147 -3.36 -16.04 -14.38
N GLY A 148 -4.15 -15.50 -13.46
CA GLY A 148 -5.61 -15.53 -13.53
C GLY A 148 -6.18 -14.76 -14.71
N GLU A 149 -7.36 -15.16 -15.17
CA GLU A 149 -8.12 -14.36 -16.12
C GLU A 149 -8.57 -13.07 -15.44
N GLN A 150 -8.29 -11.97 -16.07
CA GLN A 150 -8.79 -10.68 -15.64
C GLN A 150 -10.23 -10.53 -16.11
N ALA A 151 -11.11 -10.97 -15.27
CA ALA A 151 -12.53 -10.71 -15.51
C ALA A 151 -12.88 -9.28 -15.17
#